data_88d749d6e05734f26e58ec47f8df7b3e
#
_entry.id   88d749d6e05734f26e58ec47f8df7b3e
#
_cell.length_a   1.000
_cell.length_b   1.000
_cell.length_c   1.000
_cell.angle_alpha   90.00
_cell.angle_beta   90.00
_cell.angle_gamma   90.00
#
_symmetry.space_group_name_H-M   'P 1'
#
loop_
_entity.id
_entity.type
_entity.pdbx_description
1 polymer ?
#
loop_
_entity_poly.entity_id
_entity_poly.type
_entity_poly.pdbx_seq_one_letter_code
_entity_poly.pdbx_strand_id
1 'polypeptide(L)'
;MSHARTPTSEEALHLTLDMDFEDAVPHVQLEHELADFETVKVTRLDEMIEGMLGEAVERTALLVVCHPEIARDALAIDRTLAGMLPCTTVVYEKQDDDRVHVHHVSATKAIRDLGCCPEGTEATVDDLVELTAERMATVWENIERHADERG
;
A
#
# COMPACT_ATOMS: atom_id res chain seq x y z
N MET A 1 13.73 -10.86 -20.38
CA MET A 1 13.10 -9.59 -19.96
C MET A 1 11.72 -9.88 -19.44
N SER A 2 11.43 -9.46 -18.22
CA SER A 2 10.09 -9.65 -17.69
C SER A 2 9.21 -8.51 -18.14
N HIS A 3 8.01 -8.83 -18.54
CA HIS A 3 7.01 -7.84 -18.85
C HIS A 3 6.27 -7.48 -17.57
N ALA A 4 6.05 -6.19 -17.36
CA ALA A 4 5.21 -5.76 -16.26
C ALA A 4 3.80 -6.28 -16.55
N ARG A 5 3.33 -7.17 -15.71
CA ARG A 5 1.98 -7.70 -15.79
C ARG A 5 1.07 -6.90 -14.88
N THR A 6 -0.09 -6.50 -15.39
CA THR A 6 -1.07 -5.82 -14.55
C THR A 6 -1.52 -6.76 -13.44
N PRO A 7 -1.34 -6.39 -12.17
CA PRO A 7 -1.79 -7.25 -11.07
C PRO A 7 -3.31 -7.45 -11.10
N THR A 8 -3.75 -8.62 -10.70
CA THR A 8 -5.17 -8.90 -10.52
C THR A 8 -5.56 -8.53 -9.08
N SER A 9 -6.86 -8.46 -8.81
CA SER A 9 -7.36 -8.18 -7.46
C SER A 9 -6.93 -9.23 -6.44
N GLU A 10 -6.52 -10.41 -6.91
CA GLU A 10 -6.09 -11.50 -6.03
C GLU A 10 -4.60 -11.47 -5.72
N GLU A 11 -3.83 -10.68 -6.45
CA GLU A 11 -2.39 -10.64 -6.28
C GLU A 11 -1.95 -9.57 -5.31
N ALA A 12 -0.95 -9.89 -4.48
CA ALA A 12 -0.29 -8.90 -3.64
C ALA A 12 0.61 -8.02 -4.52
N LEU A 13 0.58 -6.72 -4.28
CA LEU A 13 1.43 -5.78 -5.00
C LEU A 13 2.79 -5.69 -4.30
N HIS A 14 3.84 -6.04 -5.02
CA HIS A 14 5.21 -5.99 -4.50
C HIS A 14 6.16 -5.61 -5.62
N LEU A 15 7.14 -4.75 -5.29
CA LEU A 15 8.22 -4.42 -6.21
C LEU A 15 9.48 -4.10 -5.43
N THR A 16 10.61 -4.03 -6.14
CA THR A 16 11.88 -3.59 -5.56
C THR A 16 12.38 -2.38 -6.31
N LEU A 17 13.06 -1.49 -5.59
CA LEU A 17 13.66 -0.29 -6.15
C LEU A 17 15.16 -0.29 -5.91
N ASP A 18 15.90 0.12 -6.93
CA ASP A 18 17.34 0.30 -6.84
C ASP A 18 17.62 1.79 -6.57
N MET A 19 17.28 2.21 -5.38
CA MET A 19 17.49 3.59 -4.93
C MET A 19 17.67 3.59 -3.42
N ASP A 20 18.23 4.67 -2.89
CA ASP A 20 18.42 4.81 -1.44
C ASP A 20 17.07 4.85 -0.72
N PHE A 21 17.03 4.26 0.47
CA PHE A 21 15.80 4.19 1.27
C PHE A 21 15.21 5.58 1.55
N GLU A 22 16.08 6.54 1.89
CA GLU A 22 15.61 7.90 2.22
C GLU A 22 15.03 8.62 1.00
N ASP A 23 15.37 8.19 -0.22
CA ASP A 23 14.77 8.70 -1.45
C ASP A 23 13.53 7.89 -1.85
N ALA A 24 13.53 6.60 -1.54
CA ALA A 24 12.43 5.70 -1.90
C ALA A 24 11.13 6.06 -1.20
N VAL A 25 11.17 6.39 0.08
CA VAL A 25 9.97 6.71 0.86
C VAL A 25 9.21 7.90 0.26
N PRO A 26 9.85 9.07 0.03
CA PRO A 26 9.11 10.19 -0.58
C PRO A 26 8.72 9.91 -2.04
N HIS A 27 9.49 9.11 -2.77
CA HIS A 27 9.12 8.73 -4.13
C HIS A 27 7.81 7.93 -4.14
N VAL A 28 7.73 6.90 -3.30
CA VAL A 28 6.53 6.06 -3.21
C VAL A 28 5.33 6.87 -2.73
N GLN A 29 5.54 7.74 -1.73
CA GLN A 29 4.48 8.62 -1.23
C GLN A 29 3.93 9.52 -2.33
N LEU A 30 4.81 10.16 -3.08
CA LEU A 30 4.42 11.08 -4.13
C LEU A 30 3.60 10.37 -5.22
N GLU A 31 3.99 9.15 -5.59
CA GLU A 31 3.23 8.40 -6.61
C GLU A 31 1.83 8.03 -6.13
N HIS A 32 1.66 7.76 -4.84
CA HIS A 32 0.32 7.57 -4.29
C HIS A 32 -0.49 8.86 -4.37
N GLU A 33 0.10 9.98 -4.00
CA GLU A 33 -0.59 11.28 -3.98
C GLU A 33 -0.96 11.74 -5.38
N LEU A 34 -0.10 11.47 -6.37
CA LEU A 34 -0.40 11.80 -7.77
C LEU A 34 -1.54 10.95 -8.34
N ALA A 35 -1.84 9.82 -7.72
CA ALA A 35 -2.95 8.95 -8.11
C ALA A 35 -4.18 9.13 -7.18
N ASP A 36 -4.26 10.28 -6.53
CA ASP A 36 -5.38 10.72 -5.67
C ASP A 36 -5.52 9.95 -4.36
N PHE A 37 -4.44 9.28 -3.91
CA PHE A 37 -4.41 8.73 -2.57
C PHE A 37 -3.94 9.81 -1.60
N GLU A 38 -4.69 9.98 -0.53
CA GLU A 38 -4.33 10.89 0.56
C GLU A 38 -3.37 10.16 1.49
N THR A 39 -2.26 10.80 1.85
CA THR A 39 -1.37 10.25 2.88
C THR A 39 -1.92 10.61 4.25
N VAL A 40 -2.37 9.61 4.97
CA VAL A 40 -2.90 9.79 6.33
C VAL A 40 -1.75 9.94 7.31
N LYS A 41 -0.71 9.11 7.16
CA LYS A 41 0.44 9.11 8.06
C LYS A 41 1.62 8.40 7.40
N VAL A 42 2.83 8.86 7.71
CA VAL A 42 4.07 8.14 7.42
C VAL A 42 4.75 7.85 8.75
N THR A 43 5.04 6.60 9.03
CA THR A 43 5.64 6.18 10.29
C THR A 43 6.88 5.34 10.03
N ARG A 44 7.99 5.69 10.68
CA ARG A 44 9.21 4.88 10.66
C ARG A 44 9.10 3.84 11.77
N LEU A 45 8.69 2.64 11.39
CA LEU A 45 8.48 1.54 12.33
C LEU A 45 9.78 1.13 13.01
N ASP A 46 10.89 1.12 12.26
CA ASP A 46 12.21 0.79 12.78
C ASP A 46 12.65 1.76 13.89
N GLU A 47 12.41 3.07 13.69
CA GLU A 47 12.75 4.08 14.70
C GLU A 47 11.88 3.93 15.94
N MET A 48 10.62 3.61 15.76
CA MET A 48 9.72 3.38 16.88
C MET A 48 10.17 2.18 17.72
N ILE A 49 10.53 1.08 17.08
CA ILE A 49 10.99 -0.13 17.77
C ILE A 49 12.28 0.17 18.54
N GLU A 50 13.24 0.82 17.90
CA GLU A 50 14.50 1.17 18.54
C GLU A 50 14.28 2.09 19.74
N GLY A 51 13.40 3.10 19.58
CA GLY A 51 13.12 4.05 20.66
C GLY A 51 12.43 3.43 21.84
N MET A 52 11.57 2.43 21.63
CA MET A 52 10.79 1.82 22.71
C MET A 52 11.46 0.60 23.31
N LEU A 53 12.18 -0.19 22.52
CA LEU A 53 12.76 -1.45 22.96
C LEU A 53 14.27 -1.45 22.99
N GLY A 54 14.93 -0.46 22.39
CA GLY A 54 16.39 -0.42 22.30
C GLY A 54 16.95 -1.45 21.33
N GLU A 55 16.13 -2.00 20.44
CA GLU A 55 16.52 -3.02 19.48
C GLU A 55 16.56 -2.42 18.09
N ALA A 56 17.62 -2.69 17.32
CA ALA A 56 17.73 -2.23 15.95
C ALA A 56 17.12 -3.24 14.99
N VAL A 57 16.31 -2.75 14.05
CA VAL A 57 15.77 -3.55 12.96
C VAL A 57 16.02 -2.81 11.65
N GLU A 58 15.89 -3.50 10.53
CA GLU A 58 16.08 -2.90 9.22
C GLU A 58 15.08 -1.75 8.99
N ARG A 59 15.49 -0.76 8.21
CA ARG A 59 14.66 0.41 7.96
C ARG A 59 13.32 0.00 7.35
N THR A 60 12.24 0.50 7.96
CA THR A 60 10.89 0.14 7.58
C THR A 60 9.98 1.36 7.77
N ALA A 61 9.35 1.79 6.70
CA ALA A 61 8.38 2.90 6.73
C ALA A 61 6.99 2.39 6.38
N LEU A 62 6.00 2.84 7.12
CA LEU A 62 4.60 2.57 6.84
C LEU A 62 4.00 3.83 6.22
N LEU A 63 3.49 3.71 5.00
CA LEU A 63 2.71 4.76 4.35
C LEU A 63 1.25 4.37 4.46
N VAL A 64 0.53 5.08 5.31
CA VAL A 64 -0.89 4.85 5.51
C VAL A 64 -1.63 5.78 4.56
N VAL A 65 -2.28 5.21 3.56
CA VAL A 65 -2.88 5.94 2.45
C VAL A 65 -4.36 5.58 2.30
N CYS A 66 -5.14 6.52 1.81
CA CYS A 66 -6.56 6.31 1.62
C CYS A 66 -7.03 7.02 0.35
N HIS A 67 -7.73 6.28 -0.51
CA HIS A 67 -8.37 6.89 -1.67
C HIS A 67 -9.79 7.25 -1.27
N PRO A 68 -10.20 8.52 -1.43
CA PRO A 68 -11.52 8.96 -0.94
C PRO A 68 -12.69 8.21 -1.58
N GLU A 69 -12.56 7.81 -2.83
CA GLU A 69 -13.60 7.05 -3.53
C GLU A 69 -13.78 5.66 -2.92
N ILE A 70 -12.66 5.00 -2.64
CA ILE A 70 -12.66 3.67 -1.99
C ILE A 70 -13.24 3.77 -0.58
N ALA A 71 -12.82 4.79 0.17
CA ALA A 71 -13.33 5.01 1.52
C ALA A 71 -14.83 5.27 1.52
N ARG A 72 -15.32 6.12 0.60
CA ARG A 72 -16.74 6.42 0.48
C ARG A 72 -17.54 5.15 0.19
N ASP A 73 -17.07 4.34 -0.74
CA ASP A 73 -17.77 3.12 -1.14
C ASP A 73 -17.79 2.07 -0.04
N ALA A 74 -16.66 1.94 0.71
CA ALA A 74 -16.60 1.04 1.86
C ALA A 74 -17.60 1.46 2.95
N LEU A 75 -17.63 2.75 3.27
CA LEU A 75 -18.55 3.26 4.31
C LEU A 75 -20.02 3.12 3.91
N ALA A 76 -20.31 3.14 2.60
CA ALA A 76 -21.66 2.90 2.11
C ALA A 76 -22.10 1.45 2.32
N ILE A 77 -21.17 0.50 2.35
CA ILE A 77 -21.46 -0.90 2.65
C ILE A 77 -21.75 -1.06 4.15
N ASP A 78 -20.85 -0.56 4.99
CA ASP A 78 -21.00 -0.62 6.44
C ASP A 78 -20.00 0.35 7.08
N ARG A 79 -20.48 1.22 7.96
CA ARG A 79 -19.65 2.26 8.58
C ARG A 79 -18.54 1.67 9.47
N THR A 80 -18.75 0.46 9.98
CA THR A 80 -17.74 -0.19 10.83
C THR A 80 -16.50 -0.62 10.04
N LEU A 81 -16.60 -0.68 8.72
CA LEU A 81 -15.43 -0.98 7.87
C LEU A 81 -14.35 0.10 7.95
N ALA A 82 -14.69 1.28 8.47
CA ALA A 82 -13.69 2.32 8.74
C ALA A 82 -12.56 1.81 9.63
N GLY A 83 -12.84 0.83 10.48
CA GLY A 83 -11.80 0.22 11.33
C GLY A 83 -10.77 -0.59 10.57
N MET A 84 -11.08 -0.98 9.34
CA MET A 84 -10.17 -1.73 8.47
C MET A 84 -9.49 -0.83 7.44
N LEU A 85 -9.89 0.43 7.35
CA LEU A 85 -9.28 1.43 6.50
C LEU A 85 -8.36 2.30 7.34
N PRO A 86 -7.42 2.99 6.77
CA PRO A 86 -6.97 3.00 5.37
C PRO A 86 -6.02 1.85 5.04
N CYS A 87 -5.57 1.79 3.77
CA CYS A 87 -4.61 0.80 3.31
C CYS A 87 -3.18 1.19 3.70
N THR A 88 -2.29 0.22 3.73
CA THR A 88 -0.88 0.47 4.07
C THR A 88 0.04 -0.01 2.97
N THR A 89 0.96 0.87 2.56
CA THR A 89 2.09 0.49 1.73
C THR A 89 3.34 0.50 2.60
N VAL A 90 4.10 -0.58 2.57
CA VAL A 90 5.32 -0.73 3.37
C VAL A 90 6.53 -0.54 2.48
N VAL A 91 7.45 0.32 2.88
CA VAL A 91 8.74 0.50 2.21
C VAL A 91 9.80 0.01 3.20
N TYR A 92 10.58 -0.98 2.80
CA TYR A 92 11.49 -1.60 3.75
C TYR A 92 12.75 -2.15 3.11
N GLU A 93 13.77 -2.34 3.95
CA GLU A 93 15.01 -3.02 3.58
C GLU A 93 15.04 -4.38 4.24
N LYS A 94 15.75 -5.31 3.63
CA LYS A 94 16.00 -6.63 4.21
C LYS A 94 17.49 -6.78 4.50
N GLN A 95 17.80 -7.59 5.50
CA GLN A 95 19.18 -7.99 5.73
C GLN A 95 19.72 -8.71 4.49
N ASP A 96 20.94 -8.41 4.10
CA ASP A 96 21.64 -9.03 2.96
C ASP A 96 21.00 -8.71 1.59
N ASP A 97 20.26 -7.62 1.48
CA ASP A 97 19.65 -7.18 0.23
C ASP A 97 19.83 -5.66 0.10
N ASP A 98 20.50 -5.22 -0.95
CA ASP A 98 20.80 -3.80 -1.20
C ASP A 98 19.58 -3.02 -1.70
N ARG A 99 18.52 -3.73 -2.07
CA ARG A 99 17.37 -3.10 -2.71
C ARG A 99 16.32 -2.72 -1.68
N VAL A 100 15.53 -1.71 -2.04
CA VAL A 100 14.39 -1.30 -1.23
C VAL A 100 13.16 -2.04 -1.74
N HIS A 101 12.42 -2.61 -0.84
CA HIS A 101 11.18 -3.34 -1.14
C HIS A 101 9.98 -2.46 -0.89
N VAL A 102 8.98 -2.55 -1.76
CA VAL A 102 7.73 -1.82 -1.63
C VAL A 102 6.59 -2.84 -1.73
N HIS A 103 5.72 -2.88 -0.73
CA HIS A 103 4.64 -3.86 -0.66
C HIS A 103 3.36 -3.18 -0.20
N HIS A 104 2.26 -3.45 -0.90
CA HIS A 104 0.96 -2.89 -0.55
C HIS A 104 0.07 -3.97 0.04
N VAL A 105 -0.53 -3.65 1.19
CA VAL A 105 -1.51 -4.52 1.84
C VAL A 105 -2.89 -3.95 1.53
N SER A 106 -3.70 -4.73 0.82
CA SER A 106 -5.05 -4.30 0.44
C SER A 106 -6.03 -4.49 1.59
N ALA A 107 -6.53 -3.39 2.14
CA ALA A 107 -7.53 -3.44 3.19
C ALA A 107 -8.85 -4.00 2.66
N THR A 108 -9.24 -3.65 1.44
CA THR A 108 -10.51 -4.13 0.87
C THR A 108 -10.51 -5.63 0.64
N LYS A 109 -9.38 -6.17 0.17
CA LYS A 109 -9.23 -7.61 0.01
C LYS A 109 -9.28 -8.30 1.38
N ALA A 110 -8.60 -7.73 2.38
CA ALA A 110 -8.63 -8.27 3.74
C ALA A 110 -10.05 -8.25 4.33
N ILE A 111 -10.79 -7.18 4.12
CA ILE A 111 -12.18 -7.07 4.54
C ILE A 111 -13.01 -8.21 3.95
N ARG A 112 -12.87 -8.46 2.65
CA ARG A 112 -13.58 -9.54 1.96
C ARG A 112 -13.17 -10.90 2.52
N ASP A 113 -11.88 -11.16 2.59
CA ASP A 113 -11.36 -12.49 2.91
C ASP A 113 -11.56 -12.86 4.38
N LEU A 114 -11.64 -11.87 5.27
CA LEU A 114 -11.91 -12.08 6.69
C LEU A 114 -13.40 -12.16 7.03
N GLY A 115 -14.26 -11.96 6.04
CA GLY A 115 -15.69 -12.03 6.26
C GLY A 115 -16.25 -10.91 7.12
N CYS A 116 -15.66 -9.71 7.03
CA CYS A 116 -16.08 -8.56 7.84
C CYS A 116 -17.32 -7.85 7.30
N CYS A 117 -17.83 -8.26 6.14
CA CYS A 117 -18.93 -7.58 5.48
C CYS A 117 -20.28 -8.20 5.81
N PRO A 118 -21.36 -7.41 5.82
CA PRO A 118 -22.70 -7.93 6.03
C PRO A 118 -23.10 -8.93 4.96
N GLU A 119 -24.00 -9.86 5.29
CA GLU A 119 -24.56 -10.79 4.33
C GLU A 119 -25.27 -10.03 3.21
N GLY A 120 -25.15 -10.55 1.99
CA GLY A 120 -25.80 -9.96 0.82
C GLY A 120 -25.01 -8.84 0.17
N THR A 121 -23.82 -8.51 0.67
CA THR A 121 -22.99 -7.44 0.11
C THR A 121 -21.81 -7.98 -0.71
N GLU A 122 -21.73 -9.26 -0.94
CA GLU A 122 -20.57 -9.93 -1.55
C GLU A 122 -20.21 -9.33 -2.91
N ALA A 123 -21.21 -9.09 -3.77
CA ALA A 123 -20.95 -8.52 -5.09
C ALA A 123 -20.41 -7.09 -5.00
N THR A 124 -20.95 -6.31 -4.07
CA THR A 124 -20.51 -4.92 -3.86
C THR A 124 -19.07 -4.89 -3.31
N VAL A 125 -18.74 -5.83 -2.41
CA VAL A 125 -17.41 -5.97 -1.86
C VAL A 125 -16.41 -6.36 -2.96
N ASP A 126 -16.78 -7.29 -3.83
CA ASP A 126 -15.94 -7.68 -4.97
C ASP A 126 -15.67 -6.49 -5.88
N ASP A 127 -16.67 -5.66 -6.14
CA ASP A 127 -16.50 -4.43 -6.92
C ASP A 127 -15.53 -3.47 -6.23
N LEU A 128 -15.58 -3.39 -4.91
CA LEU A 128 -14.68 -2.53 -4.14
C LEU A 128 -13.24 -3.04 -4.22
N VAL A 129 -13.04 -4.36 -4.15
CA VAL A 129 -11.71 -4.97 -4.30
C VAL A 129 -11.15 -4.69 -5.69
N GLU A 130 -11.98 -4.80 -6.73
CA GLU A 130 -11.56 -4.49 -8.10
C GLU A 130 -11.20 -3.02 -8.27
N LEU A 131 -11.98 -2.12 -7.70
CA LEU A 131 -11.69 -0.68 -7.73
C LEU A 131 -10.34 -0.38 -7.08
N THR A 132 -10.09 -0.97 -5.91
CA THR A 132 -8.83 -0.80 -5.20
C THR A 132 -7.66 -1.30 -6.05
N ALA A 133 -7.80 -2.48 -6.65
CA ALA A 133 -6.77 -3.07 -7.50
C ALA A 133 -6.48 -2.17 -8.70
N GLU A 134 -7.51 -1.62 -9.32
CA GLU A 134 -7.37 -0.72 -10.47
C GLU A 134 -6.62 0.56 -10.10
N ARG A 135 -7.00 1.19 -8.99
CA ARG A 135 -6.35 2.43 -8.54
C ARG A 135 -4.89 2.18 -8.14
N MET A 136 -4.62 1.06 -7.47
CA MET A 136 -3.27 0.72 -7.05
C MET A 136 -2.38 0.28 -8.22
N ALA A 137 -2.95 -0.32 -9.25
CA ALA A 137 -2.17 -0.69 -10.44
C ALA A 137 -1.51 0.54 -11.08
N THR A 138 -2.23 1.65 -11.12
CA THR A 138 -1.69 2.92 -11.62
C THR A 138 -0.51 3.40 -10.77
N VAL A 139 -0.65 3.34 -9.45
CA VAL A 139 0.44 3.73 -8.53
C VAL A 139 1.66 2.86 -8.77
N TRP A 140 1.47 1.55 -8.84
CA TRP A 140 2.57 0.59 -8.98
C TRP A 140 3.34 0.78 -10.27
N GLU A 141 2.63 0.94 -11.37
CA GLU A 141 3.24 1.21 -12.66
C GLU A 141 4.07 2.50 -12.62
N ASN A 142 3.54 3.54 -12.01
CA ASN A 142 4.21 4.83 -11.95
C ASN A 142 5.42 4.82 -11.01
N ILE A 143 5.38 4.05 -9.92
CA ILE A 143 6.54 3.92 -9.02
C ILE A 143 7.75 3.41 -9.82
N GLU A 144 7.56 2.35 -10.59
CA GLU A 144 8.65 1.78 -11.39
C GLU A 144 9.10 2.74 -12.50
N ARG A 145 8.15 3.31 -13.22
CA ARG A 145 8.45 4.17 -14.38
C ARG A 145 9.21 5.44 -14.00
N HIS A 146 8.90 6.03 -12.85
CA HIS A 146 9.47 7.31 -12.44
C HIS A 146 10.65 7.17 -11.46
N ALA A 147 11.07 5.95 -11.16
CA ALA A 147 12.16 5.72 -10.19
C ALA A 147 13.46 6.41 -10.62
N ASP A 148 13.81 6.34 -11.92
CA ASP A 148 15.03 6.93 -12.44
C ASP A 148 15.04 8.46 -12.35
N GLU A 149 13.87 9.08 -12.29
CA GLU A 149 13.74 10.53 -12.23
C GLU A 149 14.00 11.08 -10.83
N ARG A 150 13.87 10.25 -9.80
CA ARG A 150 13.93 10.67 -8.40
C ARG A 150 15.01 9.97 -7.57
N GLY A 151 15.60 8.94 -8.12
CA GLY A 151 16.59 8.10 -7.43
C GLY A 151 18.05 8.36 -7.72
#